data_8e08570f295f7c88c65333e98b7c70ce
#
_entry.id   8e08570f295f7c88c65333e98b7c70ce
#
_cell.length_a   1.000
_cell.length_b   1.000
_cell.length_c   1.000
_cell.angle_alpha   90.00
_cell.angle_beta   90.00
_cell.angle_gamma   90.00
#
_symmetry.space_group_name_H-M   'P 1'
#
loop_
_entity.id
_entity.type
_entity.pdbx_description
1 polymer ?
#
loop_
_entity_poly.entity_id
_entity_poly.type
_entity_poly.pdbx_seq_one_letter_code
_entity_poly.pdbx_strand_id
1 'polypeptide(L)'
;MESIQDREVIPIVGEELLWYPETDGEPSGFLYDKLARRFAEDCNLKPSDSERNARLGSLFVLHPLFDGSGSQPYEDCKDLYKEMLPEIPESLRKLARIDPFQVFISTTFDDLLERAINAVRFGGRPKTQVISYRLKKVPEQSTIDAALRSGFPVVFKLFGSIDRPLDGYAVTESDYVEFMHELQSRERRPERLFAELEDKHILLLGNSLPVWLTRFFLRLTRPYPLWSLGRTRQYLADSIFKQDPYLHFFLDRCTRMTEVVPDVTACEFVDHLYARWSEIHPVKDWALRTPDGLPASGEIGEGAIFISYARTTADGRPSPDATIAATLKQDLEELGLDVWLDTKGGVQAGELWEAEIRRNINRCGLFLPLLSATTESRDEGFFRTEWAYAVRRNGTFTGANRPFIVPIAIDRTNTGTFGRVPEEFKATQAAALPEGRTTPEFLERILSLVMAVRRQERRSI
;
A
#
# COMPACT_ATOMS: atom_id res chain seq x y z
N MET A 1 -2.52 -4.23 20.88
CA MET A 1 -1.50 -3.33 20.31
C MET A 1 -0.25 -4.12 19.94
N GLU A 2 0.28 -4.96 20.83
CA GLU A 2 1.43 -5.83 20.58
C GLU A 2 1.25 -6.69 19.32
N SER A 3 0.17 -7.45 19.21
CA SER A 3 -0.12 -8.26 18.01
C SER A 3 -0.21 -7.46 16.70
N ILE A 4 -0.59 -6.17 16.77
CA ILE A 4 -0.56 -5.30 15.60
C ILE A 4 0.88 -4.96 15.23
N GLN A 5 1.71 -4.60 16.22
CA GLN A 5 3.12 -4.29 16.04
C GLN A 5 3.88 -5.49 15.44
N ASP A 6 3.55 -6.70 15.90
CA ASP A 6 4.13 -7.96 15.44
C ASP A 6 3.57 -8.44 14.08
N ARG A 7 2.67 -7.66 13.45
CA ARG A 7 2.03 -7.96 12.17
C ARG A 7 1.20 -9.25 12.18
N GLU A 8 0.64 -9.58 13.35
CA GLU A 8 -0.20 -10.76 13.54
C GLU A 8 -1.70 -10.48 13.32
N VAL A 9 -2.06 -9.28 12.88
CA VAL A 9 -3.45 -8.86 12.66
C VAL A 9 -3.69 -8.51 11.19
N ILE A 10 -4.76 -9.07 10.62
CA ILE A 10 -5.26 -8.74 9.28
C ILE A 10 -6.58 -7.99 9.41
N PRO A 11 -6.66 -6.71 9.01
CA PRO A 11 -7.93 -6.00 8.93
C PRO A 11 -8.73 -6.46 7.71
N ILE A 12 -10.02 -6.72 7.93
CA ILE A 12 -11.03 -6.96 6.90
C ILE A 12 -11.97 -5.76 6.89
N VAL A 13 -11.93 -5.01 5.80
CA VAL A 13 -12.54 -3.70 5.67
C VAL A 13 -13.83 -3.78 4.89
N GLY A 14 -14.89 -3.28 5.48
CA GLY A 14 -16.22 -3.24 4.86
C GLY A 14 -16.77 -1.82 4.67
N GLU A 15 -18.03 -1.74 4.25
CA GLU A 15 -18.68 -0.50 3.80
C GLU A 15 -18.89 0.53 4.90
N GLU A 16 -18.97 0.15 6.20
CA GLU A 16 -19.12 1.14 7.28
C GLU A 16 -17.95 2.10 7.40
N LEU A 17 -16.77 1.72 6.92
CA LEU A 17 -15.62 2.62 6.90
C LEU A 17 -15.70 3.67 5.77
N LEU A 18 -16.71 3.57 4.90
CA LEU A 18 -16.97 4.49 3.80
C LEU A 18 -18.02 5.56 4.21
N TRP A 19 -17.88 6.09 5.42
CA TRP A 19 -18.75 7.14 5.96
C TRP A 19 -18.25 8.53 5.60
N TYR A 20 -19.16 9.40 5.20
CA TYR A 20 -18.93 10.81 4.90
C TYR A 20 -19.78 11.71 5.81
N PRO A 21 -19.17 12.72 6.45
CA PRO A 21 -19.93 13.72 7.20
C PRO A 21 -20.78 14.57 6.27
N GLU A 22 -21.71 15.32 6.85
CA GLU A 22 -22.48 16.32 6.12
C GLU A 22 -21.57 17.41 5.58
N THR A 23 -21.77 17.77 4.31
CA THR A 23 -21.07 18.86 3.62
C THR A 23 -22.10 19.79 2.97
N ASP A 24 -21.69 20.99 2.56
CA ASP A 24 -22.56 21.94 1.88
C ASP A 24 -23.19 21.32 0.62
N GLY A 25 -24.47 20.96 0.72
CA GLY A 25 -25.28 20.40 -0.37
C GLY A 25 -25.45 18.89 -0.37
N GLU A 26 -24.71 18.13 0.49
CA GLU A 26 -24.88 16.68 0.60
C GLU A 26 -25.06 16.23 2.06
N PRO A 27 -26.09 15.42 2.37
CA PRO A 27 -26.27 14.86 3.70
C PRO A 27 -25.15 13.87 4.06
N SER A 28 -24.89 13.73 5.36
CA SER A 28 -24.03 12.66 5.86
C SER A 28 -24.56 11.28 5.44
N GLY A 29 -23.67 10.30 5.23
CA GLY A 29 -24.10 8.95 4.87
C GLY A 29 -22.97 8.09 4.36
N PHE A 30 -23.27 6.81 4.17
CA PHE A 30 -22.36 5.86 3.58
C PHE A 30 -22.26 6.04 2.06
N LEU A 31 -21.11 5.73 1.51
CA LEU A 31 -20.87 5.81 0.06
C LEU A 31 -21.92 5.05 -0.74
N TYR A 32 -22.22 3.82 -0.34
CA TYR A 32 -23.12 2.96 -1.10
C TYR A 32 -24.58 3.42 -1.01
N ASP A 33 -24.99 4.13 0.04
CA ASP A 33 -26.30 4.78 0.10
C ASP A 33 -26.36 6.00 -0.82
N LYS A 34 -25.26 6.76 -0.95
CA LYS A 34 -25.15 7.87 -1.89
C LYS A 34 -25.17 7.35 -3.33
N LEU A 35 -24.41 6.30 -3.61
CA LEU A 35 -24.35 5.63 -4.91
C LEU A 35 -25.72 5.03 -5.28
N ALA A 36 -26.42 4.42 -4.32
CA ALA A 36 -27.76 3.86 -4.53
C ALA A 36 -28.78 4.93 -4.95
N ARG A 37 -28.75 6.09 -4.29
CA ARG A 37 -29.64 7.23 -4.65
C ARG A 37 -29.38 7.73 -6.06
N ARG A 38 -28.11 7.97 -6.40
CA ARG A 38 -27.74 8.41 -7.76
C ARG A 38 -28.08 7.34 -8.80
N PHE A 39 -27.82 6.07 -8.53
CA PHE A 39 -28.16 4.96 -9.42
C PHE A 39 -29.67 4.89 -9.70
N ALA A 40 -30.51 5.08 -8.66
CA ALA A 40 -31.96 5.11 -8.84
C ALA A 40 -32.41 6.30 -9.70
N GLU A 41 -31.80 7.48 -9.53
CA GLU A 41 -32.08 8.69 -10.31
C GLU A 41 -31.67 8.50 -11.77
N ASP A 42 -30.44 8.08 -12.03
CA ASP A 42 -29.89 7.95 -13.38
C ASP A 42 -30.57 6.85 -14.19
N CYS A 43 -30.91 5.73 -13.57
CA CYS A 43 -31.66 4.65 -14.20
C CYS A 43 -33.18 4.88 -14.20
N ASN A 44 -33.65 6.04 -13.71
CA ASN A 44 -35.08 6.39 -13.58
C ASN A 44 -35.92 5.31 -12.88
N LEU A 45 -35.31 4.69 -11.85
CA LEU A 45 -35.98 3.69 -11.02
C LEU A 45 -36.98 4.40 -10.09
N LYS A 46 -38.14 3.80 -9.90
CA LYS A 46 -39.17 4.29 -8.97
C LYS A 46 -39.36 3.30 -7.84
N PRO A 47 -38.42 3.26 -6.87
CA PRO A 47 -38.59 2.40 -5.72
C PRO A 47 -39.87 2.78 -4.96
N SER A 48 -40.61 1.79 -4.49
CA SER A 48 -41.75 2.00 -3.57
C SER A 48 -41.26 2.63 -2.26
N ASP A 49 -42.18 3.17 -1.43
CA ASP A 49 -41.78 3.78 -0.14
C ASP A 49 -41.04 2.80 0.78
N SER A 50 -41.32 1.51 0.69
CA SER A 50 -40.56 0.45 1.39
C SER A 50 -39.15 0.18 0.79
N GLU A 51 -38.94 0.55 -0.47
CA GLU A 51 -37.70 0.35 -1.20
C GLU A 51 -36.82 1.61 -1.26
N ARG A 52 -37.34 2.77 -0.83
CA ARG A 52 -36.58 4.04 -0.77
C ARG A 52 -35.35 3.96 0.13
N ASN A 53 -35.39 3.04 1.10
CA ASN A 53 -34.25 2.69 1.93
C ASN A 53 -33.53 1.41 1.43
N ALA A 54 -33.82 1.01 0.17
CA ALA A 54 -33.22 -0.18 -0.40
C ALA A 54 -31.71 0.03 -0.59
N ARG A 55 -30.93 -0.96 -0.20
CA ARG A 55 -29.52 -1.00 -0.50
C ARG A 55 -29.29 -1.10 -2.00
N LEU A 56 -28.11 -0.68 -2.46
CA LEU A 56 -27.70 -0.69 -3.86
C LEU A 56 -28.06 -2.02 -4.58
N GLY A 57 -27.82 -3.16 -3.94
CA GLY A 57 -28.14 -4.47 -4.49
C GLY A 57 -29.62 -4.69 -4.82
N SER A 58 -30.54 -4.14 -4.03
CA SER A 58 -31.99 -4.22 -4.33
C SER A 58 -32.36 -3.38 -5.55
N LEU A 59 -31.69 -2.23 -5.75
CA LEU A 59 -31.91 -1.39 -6.94
C LEU A 59 -31.39 -2.03 -8.21
N PHE A 60 -30.32 -2.81 -8.14
CA PHE A 60 -29.80 -3.61 -9.27
C PHE A 60 -30.87 -4.57 -9.80
N VAL A 61 -31.59 -5.25 -8.91
CA VAL A 61 -32.67 -6.18 -9.30
C VAL A 61 -33.83 -5.44 -9.98
N LEU A 62 -34.06 -4.16 -9.68
CA LEU A 62 -35.09 -3.33 -10.29
C LEU A 62 -34.65 -2.74 -11.65
N HIS A 63 -33.39 -2.86 -12.02
CA HIS A 63 -32.88 -2.30 -13.26
C HIS A 63 -33.52 -2.98 -14.48
N PRO A 64 -34.00 -2.22 -15.51
CA PRO A 64 -34.74 -2.79 -16.65
C PRO A 64 -33.99 -3.85 -17.46
N LEU A 65 -32.65 -3.80 -17.43
CA LEU A 65 -31.76 -4.73 -18.13
C LEU A 65 -31.15 -5.79 -17.19
N PHE A 66 -31.65 -5.92 -15.97
CA PHE A 66 -31.23 -6.96 -15.04
C PHE A 66 -31.97 -8.25 -15.35
N ASP A 67 -31.28 -9.20 -15.92
CA ASP A 67 -31.81 -10.53 -16.25
C ASP A 67 -31.17 -11.67 -15.42
N GLY A 68 -30.51 -11.30 -14.33
CA GLY A 68 -29.77 -12.23 -13.46
C GLY A 68 -28.37 -12.59 -13.96
N SER A 69 -28.03 -12.22 -15.20
CA SER A 69 -26.70 -12.45 -15.80
C SER A 69 -26.15 -11.24 -16.55
N GLY A 70 -26.97 -10.19 -16.73
CA GLY A 70 -26.62 -9.01 -17.51
C GLY A 70 -25.58 -8.12 -16.84
N SER A 71 -24.59 -7.68 -17.60
CA SER A 71 -23.50 -6.79 -17.11
C SER A 71 -23.89 -5.33 -17.03
N GLN A 72 -25.02 -4.92 -17.67
CA GLN A 72 -25.36 -3.50 -17.82
C GLN A 72 -25.50 -2.75 -16.47
N PRO A 73 -26.23 -3.24 -15.44
CA PRO A 73 -26.31 -2.54 -14.16
C PRO A 73 -24.94 -2.35 -13.49
N TYR A 74 -24.02 -3.29 -13.70
CA TYR A 74 -22.66 -3.21 -13.17
C TYR A 74 -21.81 -2.19 -13.90
N GLU A 75 -21.97 -2.04 -15.23
CA GLU A 75 -21.29 -1.01 -16.01
C GLU A 75 -21.85 0.37 -15.66
N ASP A 76 -23.17 0.53 -15.57
CA ASP A 76 -23.82 1.79 -15.20
C ASP A 76 -23.38 2.24 -13.80
N CYS A 77 -23.31 1.31 -12.83
CA CYS A 77 -22.82 1.57 -11.49
C CYS A 77 -21.34 2.00 -11.48
N LYS A 78 -20.52 1.37 -12.29
CA LYS A 78 -19.09 1.73 -12.44
C LYS A 78 -18.92 3.13 -13.03
N ASP A 79 -19.68 3.44 -14.07
CA ASP A 79 -19.58 4.74 -14.73
C ASP A 79 -20.05 5.86 -13.78
N LEU A 80 -21.15 5.62 -13.06
CA LEU A 80 -21.62 6.50 -12.02
C LEU A 80 -20.60 6.69 -10.87
N TYR A 81 -19.97 5.61 -10.41
CA TYR A 81 -18.93 5.69 -9.38
C TYR A 81 -17.75 6.55 -9.84
N LYS A 82 -17.35 6.42 -11.12
CA LYS A 82 -16.29 7.26 -11.70
C LYS A 82 -16.68 8.73 -11.78
N GLU A 83 -17.93 9.02 -12.12
CA GLU A 83 -18.44 10.39 -12.16
C GLU A 83 -18.51 11.03 -10.78
N MET A 84 -18.87 10.26 -9.76
CA MET A 84 -18.94 10.74 -8.37
C MET A 84 -17.55 11.09 -7.79
N LEU A 85 -16.48 10.51 -8.28
CA LEU A 85 -15.09 10.72 -7.81
C LEU A 85 -14.99 10.78 -6.28
N PRO A 86 -15.42 9.75 -5.55
CA PRO A 86 -15.53 9.84 -4.10
C PRO A 86 -14.16 10.12 -3.45
N GLU A 87 -14.16 11.02 -2.48
CA GLU A 87 -13.00 11.31 -1.67
C GLU A 87 -12.66 10.12 -0.75
N ILE A 88 -11.41 10.06 -0.31
CA ILE A 88 -10.97 9.00 0.62
C ILE A 88 -11.49 9.32 2.02
N PRO A 89 -12.34 8.47 2.64
CA PRO A 89 -12.81 8.65 4.00
C PRO A 89 -11.69 8.74 5.03
N GLU A 90 -11.87 9.55 6.08
CA GLU A 90 -10.84 9.71 7.12
C GLU A 90 -10.62 8.42 7.92
N SER A 91 -11.64 7.59 8.09
CA SER A 91 -11.53 6.24 8.67
C SER A 91 -10.51 5.38 7.95
N LEU A 92 -10.54 5.34 6.61
CA LEU A 92 -9.55 4.62 5.81
C LEU A 92 -8.16 5.25 5.88
N ARG A 93 -8.07 6.59 5.93
CA ARG A 93 -6.79 7.28 6.13
C ARG A 93 -6.17 6.92 7.49
N LYS A 94 -6.96 6.91 8.55
CA LYS A 94 -6.51 6.53 9.90
C LYS A 94 -6.05 5.07 9.94
N LEU A 95 -6.82 4.16 9.36
CA LEU A 95 -6.45 2.75 9.28
C LEU A 95 -5.15 2.56 8.46
N ALA A 96 -4.99 3.28 7.36
CA ALA A 96 -3.78 3.26 6.54
C ALA A 96 -2.54 3.80 7.27
N ARG A 97 -2.68 4.69 8.27
CA ARG A 97 -1.57 5.20 9.09
C ARG A 97 -1.01 4.19 10.08
N ILE A 98 -1.68 3.07 10.30
CA ILE A 98 -1.19 1.98 11.14
C ILE A 98 -0.29 1.08 10.28
N ASP A 99 0.99 1.42 10.20
CA ASP A 99 1.97 0.83 9.24
C ASP A 99 2.22 -0.68 9.39
N PRO A 100 2.09 -1.36 10.56
CA PRO A 100 2.25 -2.81 10.62
C PRO A 100 1.19 -3.59 9.85
N PHE A 101 0.04 -3.01 9.56
CA PHE A 101 -0.93 -3.64 8.65
C PHE A 101 -0.35 -3.69 7.23
N GLN A 102 0.08 -4.88 6.80
CA GLN A 102 0.66 -5.11 5.48
C GLN A 102 -0.28 -5.89 4.55
N VAL A 103 -1.18 -6.67 5.11
CA VAL A 103 -2.21 -7.41 4.36
C VAL A 103 -3.55 -6.89 4.81
N PHE A 104 -4.35 -6.47 3.85
CA PHE A 104 -5.73 -6.03 4.04
C PHE A 104 -6.65 -6.89 3.20
N ILE A 105 -7.84 -7.17 3.70
CA ILE A 105 -8.91 -7.74 2.91
C ILE A 105 -9.99 -6.68 2.77
N SER A 106 -10.47 -6.46 1.56
CA SER A 106 -11.63 -5.63 1.29
C SER A 106 -12.82 -6.52 0.93
N THR A 107 -13.95 -6.24 1.56
CA THR A 107 -15.26 -6.81 1.19
C THR A 107 -16.07 -5.83 0.35
N THR A 108 -15.49 -4.68 0.01
CA THR A 108 -16.07 -3.65 -0.85
C THR A 108 -15.50 -3.72 -2.26
N PHE A 109 -16.25 -3.27 -3.25
CA PHE A 109 -15.83 -3.34 -4.65
C PHE A 109 -15.07 -2.08 -5.13
N ASP A 110 -15.13 -0.97 -4.37
CA ASP A 110 -14.48 0.30 -4.68
C ASP A 110 -12.94 0.25 -4.54
N ASP A 111 -12.27 1.34 -4.93
CA ASP A 111 -10.81 1.48 -4.90
C ASP A 111 -10.29 2.33 -3.73
N LEU A 112 -11.13 2.68 -2.76
CA LEU A 112 -10.81 3.70 -1.76
C LEU A 112 -9.76 3.23 -0.75
N LEU A 113 -9.74 1.93 -0.41
CA LEU A 113 -8.77 1.39 0.54
C LEU A 113 -7.34 1.47 -0.01
N GLU A 114 -7.12 1.00 -1.24
CA GLU A 114 -5.81 1.10 -1.88
C GLU A 114 -5.41 2.55 -2.17
N ARG A 115 -6.35 3.42 -2.51
CA ARG A 115 -6.11 4.86 -2.64
C ARG A 115 -5.72 5.47 -1.30
N ALA A 116 -6.37 5.10 -0.20
CA ALA A 116 -6.02 5.56 1.15
C ALA A 116 -4.60 5.14 1.53
N ILE A 117 -4.24 3.87 1.31
CA ILE A 117 -2.91 3.36 1.59
C ILE A 117 -1.86 4.08 0.74
N ASN A 118 -2.11 4.24 -0.57
CA ASN A 118 -1.23 4.94 -1.48
C ASN A 118 -1.07 6.43 -1.09
N ALA A 119 -2.16 7.12 -0.77
CA ALA A 119 -2.13 8.52 -0.37
C ALA A 119 -1.33 8.71 0.93
N VAL A 120 -1.56 7.86 1.93
CA VAL A 120 -0.98 7.99 3.26
C VAL A 120 0.47 7.51 3.30
N ARG A 121 0.77 6.35 2.71
CA ARG A 121 2.10 5.71 2.85
C ARG A 121 3.06 6.03 1.72
N PHE A 122 2.54 6.41 0.54
CA PHE A 122 3.33 6.57 -0.68
C PHE A 122 3.08 7.90 -1.39
N GLY A 123 2.38 8.84 -0.75
CA GLY A 123 2.10 10.15 -1.32
C GLY A 123 1.30 10.12 -2.62
N GLY A 124 0.36 9.19 -2.73
CA GLY A 124 -0.50 9.02 -3.89
C GLY A 124 0.07 8.09 -4.98
N ARG A 125 1.32 7.64 -4.86
CA ARG A 125 1.91 6.71 -5.85
C ARG A 125 1.28 5.33 -5.72
N PRO A 126 0.93 4.64 -6.83
CA PRO A 126 0.28 3.32 -6.82
C PRO A 126 1.30 2.21 -6.47
N LYS A 127 1.67 2.10 -5.20
CA LYS A 127 2.59 1.06 -4.68
C LYS A 127 1.88 -0.12 -4.02
N THR A 128 0.61 0.05 -3.63
CA THR A 128 -0.20 -1.00 -3.03
C THR A 128 -0.47 -2.10 -4.05
N GLN A 129 -0.18 -3.34 -3.70
CA GLN A 129 -0.47 -4.50 -4.53
C GLN A 129 -1.96 -4.86 -4.38
N VAL A 130 -2.71 -4.85 -5.46
CA VAL A 130 -4.14 -5.17 -5.45
C VAL A 130 -4.39 -6.50 -6.12
N ILE A 131 -4.98 -7.44 -5.38
CA ILE A 131 -5.39 -8.74 -5.89
C ILE A 131 -6.90 -8.85 -5.77
N SER A 132 -7.58 -8.96 -6.90
CA SER A 132 -9.04 -9.12 -6.92
C SER A 132 -9.40 -10.58 -7.20
N TYR A 133 -10.22 -11.15 -6.33
CA TYR A 133 -10.85 -12.45 -6.60
C TYR A 133 -11.89 -12.29 -7.72
N ARG A 134 -12.04 -13.31 -8.53
CA ARG A 134 -12.97 -13.34 -9.65
C ARG A 134 -13.70 -14.65 -9.69
N LEU A 135 -14.98 -14.62 -9.97
CA LEU A 135 -15.76 -15.83 -10.21
C LEU A 135 -15.14 -16.63 -11.35
N LYS A 136 -15.01 -17.93 -11.16
CA LYS A 136 -14.47 -18.91 -12.14
C LYS A 136 -13.00 -18.70 -12.54
N LYS A 137 -12.29 -17.73 -11.93
CA LYS A 137 -10.88 -17.46 -12.24
C LYS A 137 -10.11 -17.15 -10.96
N VAL A 138 -9.58 -18.20 -10.34
CA VAL A 138 -8.75 -18.08 -9.13
C VAL A 138 -7.46 -17.31 -9.45
N PRO A 139 -7.05 -16.33 -8.63
CA PRO A 139 -5.74 -15.71 -8.78
C PRO A 139 -4.62 -16.74 -8.64
N GLU A 140 -3.63 -16.66 -9.51
CA GLU A 140 -2.50 -17.59 -9.46
C GLU A 140 -1.76 -17.48 -8.13
N GLN A 141 -1.40 -18.61 -7.53
CA GLN A 141 -0.67 -18.67 -6.27
C GLN A 141 0.67 -17.93 -6.36
N SER A 142 1.34 -18.02 -7.51
CA SER A 142 2.58 -17.30 -7.81
C SER A 142 2.41 -15.78 -7.71
N THR A 143 1.30 -15.24 -8.19
CA THR A 143 0.96 -13.81 -8.12
C THR A 143 0.73 -13.37 -6.67
N ILE A 144 0.00 -14.17 -5.89
CA ILE A 144 -0.24 -13.89 -4.47
C ILE A 144 1.08 -13.93 -3.69
N ASP A 145 1.91 -14.95 -3.92
CA ASP A 145 3.21 -15.08 -3.29
C ASP A 145 4.16 -13.93 -3.64
N ALA A 146 4.15 -13.49 -4.90
CA ALA A 146 4.95 -12.34 -5.34
C ALA A 146 4.49 -11.06 -4.63
N ALA A 147 3.18 -10.81 -4.55
CA ALA A 147 2.62 -9.66 -3.86
C ALA A 147 2.96 -9.66 -2.36
N LEU A 148 2.78 -10.78 -1.65
CA LEU A 148 3.11 -10.92 -0.22
C LEU A 148 4.61 -10.74 0.06
N ARG A 149 5.48 -11.11 -0.89
CA ARG A 149 6.94 -10.94 -0.78
C ARG A 149 7.44 -9.58 -1.25
N SER A 150 6.63 -8.78 -1.92
CA SER A 150 7.04 -7.49 -2.50
C SER A 150 7.53 -6.47 -1.46
N GLY A 151 7.13 -6.63 -0.19
CA GLY A 151 7.38 -5.66 0.87
C GLY A 151 6.44 -4.46 0.84
N PHE A 152 5.52 -4.39 -0.11
CA PHE A 152 4.44 -3.40 -0.17
C PHE A 152 3.16 -3.93 0.48
N PRO A 153 2.26 -3.04 0.92
CA PRO A 153 0.94 -3.45 1.37
C PRO A 153 0.17 -4.17 0.27
N VAL A 154 -0.56 -5.21 0.67
CA VAL A 154 -1.42 -5.99 -0.22
C VAL A 154 -2.87 -5.77 0.16
N VAL A 155 -3.71 -5.38 -0.79
CA VAL A 155 -5.17 -5.34 -0.64
C VAL A 155 -5.76 -6.48 -1.44
N PHE A 156 -6.43 -7.39 -0.74
CA PHE A 156 -7.13 -8.50 -1.34
C PHE A 156 -8.63 -8.20 -1.41
N LYS A 157 -9.16 -7.98 -2.62
CA LYS A 157 -10.59 -7.73 -2.86
C LYS A 157 -11.32 -9.07 -2.99
N LEU A 158 -12.03 -9.42 -1.92
CA LEU A 158 -12.62 -10.75 -1.80
C LEU A 158 -13.85 -10.95 -2.69
N PHE A 159 -14.60 -9.87 -2.92
CA PHE A 159 -15.86 -9.91 -3.67
C PHE A 159 -15.77 -9.11 -4.98
N GLY A 160 -14.63 -9.18 -5.66
CA GLY A 160 -14.42 -8.53 -6.95
C GLY A 160 -14.04 -7.04 -6.85
N SER A 161 -13.97 -6.37 -8.00
CA SER A 161 -13.57 -4.97 -8.11
C SER A 161 -14.35 -4.26 -9.21
N ILE A 162 -14.79 -3.04 -8.93
CA ILE A 162 -15.51 -2.18 -9.86
C ILE A 162 -14.71 -1.84 -11.12
N ASP A 163 -13.37 -1.89 -11.06
CA ASP A 163 -12.51 -1.67 -12.23
C ASP A 163 -12.73 -2.72 -13.33
N ARG A 164 -13.31 -3.87 -12.98
CA ARG A 164 -13.45 -5.03 -13.87
C ARG A 164 -14.87 -5.60 -13.84
N PRO A 165 -15.87 -4.85 -14.28
CA PRO A 165 -17.27 -5.27 -14.17
C PRO A 165 -17.57 -6.56 -14.95
N LEU A 166 -16.85 -6.83 -16.06
CA LEU A 166 -17.00 -8.07 -16.84
C LEU A 166 -16.51 -9.32 -16.10
N ASP A 167 -15.61 -9.15 -15.12
CA ASP A 167 -15.14 -10.25 -14.26
C ASP A 167 -16.07 -10.46 -13.04
N GLY A 168 -17.05 -9.57 -12.85
CA GLY A 168 -18.01 -9.55 -11.75
C GLY A 168 -17.46 -8.93 -10.46
N TYR A 169 -18.35 -8.28 -9.73
CA TYR A 169 -18.16 -7.85 -8.34
C TYR A 169 -19.49 -7.97 -7.61
N ALA A 170 -19.45 -8.19 -6.31
CA ALA A 170 -20.68 -8.41 -5.54
C ALA A 170 -21.36 -7.09 -5.21
N VAL A 171 -22.61 -6.96 -5.59
CA VAL A 171 -23.55 -5.89 -5.23
C VAL A 171 -24.85 -6.48 -4.69
N THR A 172 -25.37 -7.48 -5.35
CA THR A 172 -26.62 -8.17 -4.95
C THR A 172 -26.33 -9.30 -3.95
N GLU A 173 -27.34 -9.70 -3.20
CA GLU A 173 -27.23 -10.84 -2.29
C GLU A 173 -26.88 -12.14 -3.06
N SER A 174 -27.39 -12.30 -4.28
CA SER A 174 -27.06 -13.41 -5.17
C SER A 174 -25.58 -13.45 -5.51
N ASP A 175 -24.96 -12.28 -5.79
CA ASP A 175 -23.53 -12.21 -6.07
C ASP A 175 -22.70 -12.71 -4.88
N TYR A 176 -23.04 -12.25 -3.66
CA TYR A 176 -22.36 -12.70 -2.45
C TYR A 176 -22.49 -14.21 -2.25
N VAL A 177 -23.64 -14.80 -2.58
CA VAL A 177 -23.84 -16.27 -2.53
C VAL A 177 -22.86 -16.97 -3.47
N GLU A 178 -22.77 -16.50 -4.71
CA GLU A 178 -21.86 -17.10 -5.71
C GLU A 178 -20.39 -16.98 -5.30
N PHE A 179 -19.95 -15.79 -4.87
CA PHE A 179 -18.59 -15.60 -4.37
C PHE A 179 -18.30 -16.52 -3.17
N MET A 180 -19.21 -16.61 -2.21
CA MET A 180 -19.03 -17.46 -1.04
C MET A 180 -19.02 -18.95 -1.39
N HIS A 181 -19.84 -19.37 -2.34
CA HIS A 181 -19.84 -20.75 -2.84
C HIS A 181 -18.48 -21.11 -3.47
N GLU A 182 -17.95 -20.26 -4.31
CA GLU A 182 -16.62 -20.44 -4.91
C GLU A 182 -15.51 -20.49 -3.86
N LEU A 183 -15.53 -19.57 -2.87
CA LEU A 183 -14.52 -19.49 -1.82
C LEU A 183 -14.54 -20.67 -0.83
N GLN A 184 -15.64 -21.41 -0.75
CA GLN A 184 -15.71 -22.65 0.04
C GLN A 184 -14.97 -23.82 -0.62
N SER A 185 -14.86 -23.83 -1.94
CA SER A 185 -14.15 -24.87 -2.67
C SER A 185 -12.63 -24.69 -2.50
N ARG A 186 -11.96 -25.74 -2.02
CA ARG A 186 -10.48 -25.72 -1.90
C ARG A 186 -9.79 -25.54 -3.25
N GLU A 187 -10.39 -25.99 -4.33
CA GLU A 187 -9.85 -25.86 -5.68
C GLU A 187 -9.97 -24.43 -6.23
N ARG A 188 -10.94 -23.66 -5.71
CA ARG A 188 -11.30 -22.33 -6.23
C ARG A 188 -10.93 -21.19 -5.30
N ARG A 189 -10.63 -21.46 -4.02
CA ARG A 189 -10.19 -20.44 -3.09
C ARG A 189 -8.70 -20.12 -3.26
N PRO A 190 -8.28 -18.89 -3.00
CA PRO A 190 -6.86 -18.52 -2.99
C PRO A 190 -6.17 -19.09 -1.74
N GLU A 191 -5.71 -20.34 -1.79
CA GLU A 191 -5.15 -21.09 -0.65
C GLU A 191 -4.09 -20.30 0.12
N ARG A 192 -3.22 -19.57 -0.59
CA ARG A 192 -2.16 -18.79 0.07
C ARG A 192 -2.72 -17.67 0.94
N LEU A 193 -3.80 -17.00 0.51
CA LEU A 193 -4.48 -15.99 1.34
C LEU A 193 -5.11 -16.65 2.57
N PHE A 194 -5.78 -17.79 2.37
CA PHE A 194 -6.43 -18.48 3.49
C PHE A 194 -5.41 -18.99 4.51
N ALA A 195 -4.23 -19.43 4.08
CA ALA A 195 -3.13 -19.77 4.99
C ALA A 195 -2.69 -18.56 5.85
N GLU A 196 -2.59 -17.36 5.25
CA GLU A 196 -2.32 -16.13 6.04
C GLU A 196 -3.42 -15.83 7.05
N LEU A 197 -4.69 -16.07 6.71
CA LEU A 197 -5.83 -15.85 7.62
C LEU A 197 -5.87 -16.86 8.78
N GLU A 198 -5.42 -18.08 8.55
CA GLU A 198 -5.39 -19.15 9.55
C GLU A 198 -4.39 -18.86 10.67
N ASP A 199 -3.26 -18.26 10.33
CA ASP A 199 -2.14 -18.02 11.24
C ASP A 199 -2.20 -16.65 11.95
N LYS A 200 -3.15 -15.77 11.59
CA LYS A 200 -3.23 -14.40 12.11
C LYS A 200 -4.57 -14.11 12.77
N HIS A 201 -4.56 -13.12 13.65
CA HIS A 201 -5.79 -12.52 14.17
C HIS A 201 -6.52 -11.77 13.06
N ILE A 202 -7.84 -11.79 13.11
CA ILE A 202 -8.69 -11.07 12.16
C ILE A 202 -9.35 -9.91 12.87
N LEU A 203 -9.30 -8.74 12.27
CA LEU A 203 -10.02 -7.54 12.71
C LEU A 203 -11.07 -7.19 11.66
N LEU A 204 -12.33 -7.55 11.92
CA LEU A 204 -13.46 -7.31 11.05
C LEU A 204 -14.03 -5.92 11.33
N LEU A 205 -14.07 -5.05 10.33
CA LEU A 205 -14.43 -3.64 10.45
C LEU A 205 -15.59 -3.31 9.52
N GLY A 206 -16.82 -3.31 10.05
CA GLY A 206 -18.01 -2.77 9.38
C GLY A 206 -18.35 -3.42 8.04
N ASN A 207 -18.45 -4.75 8.02
CA ASN A 207 -18.73 -5.47 6.78
C ASN A 207 -20.15 -5.31 6.28
N SER A 208 -21.09 -4.98 7.15
CA SER A 208 -22.53 -4.80 6.83
C SER A 208 -23.15 -5.95 6.02
N LEU A 209 -22.53 -7.15 6.10
CA LEU A 209 -23.05 -8.34 5.43
C LEU A 209 -24.35 -8.80 6.10
N PRO A 210 -25.31 -9.37 5.34
CA PRO A 210 -26.46 -10.02 5.94
C PRO A 210 -26.07 -10.99 7.04
N VAL A 211 -26.87 -11.09 8.11
CA VAL A 211 -26.56 -11.88 9.31
C VAL A 211 -26.13 -13.31 9.02
N TRP A 212 -26.86 -13.99 8.10
CA TRP A 212 -26.54 -15.36 7.71
C TRP A 212 -25.19 -15.44 6.98
N LEU A 213 -24.88 -14.45 6.14
CA LEU A 213 -23.63 -14.36 5.39
C LEU A 213 -22.45 -14.06 6.32
N THR A 214 -22.65 -13.22 7.33
CA THR A 214 -21.63 -12.94 8.36
C THR A 214 -21.20 -14.21 9.07
N ARG A 215 -22.13 -15.08 9.43
CA ARG A 215 -21.81 -16.38 10.06
C ARG A 215 -21.00 -17.29 9.15
N PHE A 216 -21.37 -17.35 7.87
CA PHE A 216 -20.62 -18.09 6.86
C PHE A 216 -19.23 -17.52 6.66
N PHE A 217 -19.11 -16.21 6.57
CA PHE A 217 -17.84 -15.52 6.40
C PHE A 217 -16.89 -15.80 7.57
N LEU A 218 -17.35 -15.67 8.81
CA LEU A 218 -16.56 -16.00 9.98
C LEU A 218 -16.10 -17.47 9.98
N ARG A 219 -16.96 -18.38 9.52
CA ARG A 219 -16.60 -19.79 9.41
C ARG A 219 -15.58 -20.03 8.29
N LEU A 220 -15.70 -19.31 7.18
CA LEU A 220 -14.79 -19.41 6.04
C LEU A 220 -13.35 -19.00 6.39
N THR A 221 -13.18 -17.99 7.24
CA THR A 221 -11.86 -17.50 7.66
C THR A 221 -11.15 -18.38 8.69
N ARG A 222 -11.71 -19.54 9.05
CA ARG A 222 -11.14 -20.47 10.01
C ARG A 222 -11.06 -21.90 9.49
N PRO A 223 -9.96 -22.63 9.74
CA PRO A 223 -9.83 -24.04 9.34
C PRO A 223 -10.66 -24.97 10.23
N TYR A 224 -11.03 -24.54 11.44
CA TYR A 224 -11.74 -25.33 12.45
C TYR A 224 -13.09 -24.71 12.81
N PRO A 225 -14.01 -25.50 13.43
CA PRO A 225 -15.32 -24.99 13.84
C PRO A 225 -15.24 -23.80 14.80
N LEU A 226 -16.21 -22.89 14.73
CA LEU A 226 -16.23 -21.65 15.52
C LEU A 226 -16.24 -21.87 17.04
N TRP A 227 -16.76 -23.01 17.51
CA TRP A 227 -16.75 -23.39 18.93
C TRP A 227 -15.41 -23.96 19.42
N SER A 228 -14.46 -24.19 18.52
CA SER A 228 -13.14 -24.74 18.88
C SER A 228 -12.24 -23.65 19.41
N LEU A 229 -11.35 -24.03 20.35
CA LEU A 229 -10.25 -23.18 20.74
C LEU A 229 -9.19 -23.16 19.63
N GLY A 230 -8.64 -22.00 19.36
CA GLY A 230 -7.59 -21.79 18.37
C GLY A 230 -6.49 -20.87 18.89
N ARG A 231 -5.45 -20.67 18.11
CA ARG A 231 -4.34 -19.77 18.46
C ARG A 231 -4.67 -18.30 18.16
N THR A 232 -5.51 -18.07 17.17
CA THR A 232 -5.82 -16.73 16.66
C THR A 232 -7.27 -16.37 16.96
N ARG A 233 -7.55 -15.08 17.09
CA ARG A 233 -8.88 -14.54 17.44
C ARG A 233 -9.47 -13.75 16.27
N GLN A 234 -10.79 -13.57 16.31
CA GLN A 234 -11.54 -12.68 15.45
C GLN A 234 -12.12 -11.56 16.32
N TYR A 235 -11.81 -10.33 15.97
CA TYR A 235 -12.37 -9.13 16.63
C TYR A 235 -13.32 -8.45 15.65
N LEU A 236 -14.53 -8.12 16.09
CA LEU A 236 -15.58 -7.58 15.25
C LEU A 236 -16.04 -6.22 15.79
N ALA A 237 -15.88 -5.19 14.97
CA ALA A 237 -16.48 -3.87 15.18
C ALA A 237 -17.40 -3.56 13.99
N ASP A 238 -18.72 -3.63 14.23
CA ASP A 238 -19.72 -3.55 13.16
C ASP A 238 -21.07 -3.15 13.78
N SER A 239 -21.77 -2.19 13.18
CA SER A 239 -23.08 -1.70 13.66
C SER A 239 -24.20 -2.74 13.56
N ILE A 240 -24.00 -3.81 12.77
CA ILE A 240 -24.98 -4.89 12.62
C ILE A 240 -25.36 -5.52 13.97
N PHE A 241 -24.43 -5.52 14.94
CA PHE A 241 -24.70 -6.07 16.28
C PHE A 241 -25.74 -5.27 17.08
N LYS A 242 -25.88 -3.96 16.75
CA LYS A 242 -26.95 -3.14 17.32
C LYS A 242 -28.31 -3.47 16.70
N GLN A 243 -28.30 -3.96 15.45
CA GLN A 243 -29.51 -4.23 14.67
C GLN A 243 -30.02 -5.68 14.88
N ASP A 244 -29.12 -6.64 15.14
CA ASP A 244 -29.46 -8.04 15.33
C ASP A 244 -28.91 -8.64 16.64
N PRO A 245 -29.71 -8.62 17.72
CA PRO A 245 -29.33 -9.22 19.00
C PRO A 245 -29.07 -10.74 18.92
N TYR A 246 -29.68 -11.44 17.94
CA TYR A 246 -29.47 -12.88 17.77
C TYR A 246 -28.08 -13.19 17.21
N LEU A 247 -27.54 -12.32 16.35
CA LEU A 247 -26.16 -12.47 15.88
C LEU A 247 -25.20 -12.29 17.06
N HIS A 248 -25.39 -11.27 17.88
CA HIS A 248 -24.58 -11.07 19.09
C HIS A 248 -24.64 -12.27 20.02
N PHE A 249 -25.86 -12.74 20.34
CA PHE A 249 -26.06 -13.93 21.17
C PHE A 249 -25.34 -15.17 20.57
N PHE A 250 -25.45 -15.38 19.25
CA PHE A 250 -24.76 -16.48 18.58
C PHE A 250 -23.24 -16.38 18.75
N LEU A 251 -22.65 -15.20 18.53
CA LEU A 251 -21.21 -15.00 18.64
C LEU A 251 -20.72 -15.20 20.09
N ASP A 252 -21.45 -14.68 21.08
CA ASP A 252 -21.12 -14.82 22.50
C ASP A 252 -21.21 -16.28 22.99
N ARG A 253 -22.23 -17.03 22.53
CA ARG A 253 -22.54 -18.36 23.07
C ARG A 253 -21.99 -19.51 22.22
N CYS A 254 -21.90 -19.32 20.89
CA CYS A 254 -21.55 -20.38 19.96
C CYS A 254 -20.13 -20.27 19.42
N THR A 255 -19.39 -19.21 19.77
CA THR A 255 -17.99 -19.06 19.37
C THR A 255 -17.09 -18.90 20.58
N ARG A 256 -15.82 -19.27 20.45
CA ARG A 256 -14.87 -19.17 21.56
C ARG A 256 -13.70 -18.22 21.27
N MET A 257 -13.46 -17.95 19.98
CA MET A 257 -12.32 -17.15 19.54
C MET A 257 -12.78 -15.88 18.81
N THR A 258 -14.07 -15.54 18.93
CA THR A 258 -14.67 -14.34 18.32
C THR A 258 -15.08 -13.39 19.44
N GLU A 259 -14.57 -12.18 19.38
CA GLU A 259 -14.87 -11.11 20.32
C GLU A 259 -15.58 -9.96 19.59
N VAL A 260 -16.75 -9.59 20.06
CA VAL A 260 -17.50 -8.45 19.54
C VAL A 260 -17.16 -7.22 20.37
N VAL A 261 -16.81 -6.13 19.71
CA VAL A 261 -16.63 -4.83 20.36
C VAL A 261 -18.01 -4.19 20.45
N PRO A 262 -18.61 -4.11 21.68
CA PRO A 262 -19.97 -3.61 21.81
C PRO A 262 -20.04 -2.08 21.66
N ASP A 263 -21.20 -1.60 21.25
CA ASP A 263 -21.60 -0.18 21.28
C ASP A 263 -20.77 0.83 20.49
N VAL A 264 -19.89 0.35 19.60
CA VAL A 264 -19.11 1.21 18.70
C VAL A 264 -19.39 0.87 17.23
N THR A 265 -19.36 1.86 16.38
CA THR A 265 -19.32 1.68 14.93
C THR A 265 -17.87 1.33 14.50
N ALA A 266 -17.70 0.80 13.29
CA ALA A 266 -16.39 0.54 12.75
C ALA A 266 -15.54 1.82 12.64
N CYS A 267 -16.15 2.95 12.29
CA CYS A 267 -15.46 4.25 12.23
C CYS A 267 -14.95 4.69 13.60
N GLU A 268 -15.82 4.66 14.65
CA GLU A 268 -15.43 4.99 16.02
C GLU A 268 -14.35 4.06 16.54
N PHE A 269 -14.44 2.77 16.23
CA PHE A 269 -13.41 1.82 16.60
C PHE A 269 -12.06 2.16 15.97
N VAL A 270 -12.04 2.47 14.67
CA VAL A 270 -10.81 2.87 13.97
C VAL A 270 -10.26 4.19 14.54
N ASP A 271 -11.12 5.12 14.94
CA ASP A 271 -10.72 6.37 15.58
C ASP A 271 -10.01 6.11 16.91
N HIS A 272 -10.59 5.27 17.77
CA HIS A 272 -10.00 4.89 19.05
C HIS A 272 -8.69 4.08 18.85
N LEU A 273 -8.70 3.15 17.89
CA LEU A 273 -7.51 2.35 17.58
C LEU A 273 -6.35 3.24 17.11
N TYR A 274 -6.63 4.16 16.20
CA TYR A 274 -5.62 5.09 15.68
C TYR A 274 -5.14 6.07 16.76
N ALA A 275 -6.02 6.61 17.57
CA ALA A 275 -5.65 7.48 18.70
C ALA A 275 -4.68 6.73 19.64
N ARG A 276 -5.04 5.50 20.04
CA ARG A 276 -4.19 4.69 20.90
C ARG A 276 -2.87 4.28 20.24
N TRP A 277 -2.91 3.99 18.94
CA TRP A 277 -1.69 3.72 18.15
C TRP A 277 -0.75 4.93 18.16
N SER A 278 -1.29 6.12 17.93
CA SER A 278 -0.53 7.37 17.84
C SER A 278 0.08 7.81 19.17
N GLU A 279 -0.53 7.46 20.31
CA GLU A 279 0.03 7.71 21.64
C GLU A 279 1.31 6.87 21.88
N ILE A 280 1.32 5.62 21.43
CA ILE A 280 2.44 4.68 21.60
C ILE A 280 3.51 4.88 20.54
N HIS A 281 3.08 5.19 19.33
CA HIS A 281 3.91 5.40 18.15
C HIS A 281 3.70 6.82 17.65
N PRO A 282 4.55 7.78 18.06
CA PRO A 282 4.44 9.17 17.59
C PRO A 282 4.30 9.19 16.08
N VAL A 283 3.27 9.87 15.60
CA VAL A 283 2.92 9.94 14.19
C VAL A 283 4.17 10.35 13.42
N LYS A 284 4.69 9.46 12.60
CA LYS A 284 5.60 9.85 11.54
C LYS A 284 4.80 10.84 10.71
N ASP A 285 5.21 12.09 10.67
CA ASP A 285 4.43 13.18 10.07
C ASP A 285 4.36 13.01 8.55
N TRP A 286 3.40 12.20 8.10
CA TRP A 286 3.10 11.95 6.70
C TRP A 286 2.50 13.20 6.02
N ALA A 287 2.01 14.18 6.84
CA ALA A 287 1.44 15.43 6.36
C ALA A 287 2.49 16.38 5.76
N LEU A 288 3.79 16.14 6.01
CA LEU A 288 4.88 16.88 5.36
C LEU A 288 5.25 16.33 3.96
N ARG A 289 4.53 15.32 3.46
CA ARG A 289 4.71 14.84 2.08
C ARG A 289 3.80 15.63 1.15
N THR A 290 4.40 16.22 0.12
CA THR A 290 3.66 16.89 -0.96
C THR A 290 2.71 15.90 -1.67
N PRO A 291 1.66 16.35 -2.37
CA PRO A 291 0.77 15.50 -3.15
C PRO A 291 1.51 14.54 -4.11
N ASP A 292 2.71 14.91 -4.54
CA ASP A 292 3.58 14.10 -5.41
C ASP A 292 4.39 13.04 -4.63
N GLY A 293 4.14 12.87 -3.33
CA GLY A 293 4.81 11.87 -2.49
C GLY A 293 6.28 12.15 -2.19
N LEU A 294 6.77 13.30 -2.63
CA LEU A 294 8.07 13.80 -2.21
C LEU A 294 7.96 14.31 -0.76
N PRO A 295 8.94 14.05 0.11
CA PRO A 295 9.00 14.71 1.40
C PRO A 295 8.97 16.21 1.18
N ALA A 296 8.14 16.94 1.91
CA ALA A 296 7.98 18.40 1.78
C ALA A 296 9.29 19.18 1.98
N SER A 297 10.29 18.55 2.55
CA SER A 297 11.63 19.08 2.85
C SER A 297 12.76 18.46 2.02
N GLY A 298 12.49 17.68 0.96
CA GLY A 298 13.55 16.96 0.24
C GLY A 298 14.14 15.75 1.01
N GLU A 299 13.56 15.35 2.12
CA GLU A 299 14.04 14.20 2.92
C GLU A 299 13.67 12.86 2.26
N ILE A 300 14.61 11.93 2.29
CA ILE A 300 14.40 10.57 1.78
C ILE A 300 13.77 9.63 2.82
N GLY A 301 13.10 8.58 2.36
CA GLY A 301 12.63 7.49 3.21
C GLY A 301 13.80 6.74 3.88
N GLU A 302 13.55 6.14 5.06
CA GLU A 302 14.51 5.26 5.71
C GLU A 302 14.79 4.04 4.84
N GLY A 303 16.07 3.72 4.60
CA GLY A 303 16.45 2.60 3.73
C GLY A 303 16.34 2.86 2.22
N ALA A 304 16.04 4.09 1.79
CA ALA A 304 16.01 4.48 0.37
C ALA A 304 17.39 4.45 -0.29
N ILE A 305 17.40 4.47 -1.61
CA ILE A 305 18.62 4.57 -2.41
C ILE A 305 18.93 6.03 -2.68
N PHE A 306 20.15 6.45 -2.43
CA PHE A 306 20.65 7.79 -2.76
C PHE A 306 21.53 7.73 -3.99
N ILE A 307 21.17 8.39 -5.10
CA ILE A 307 22.01 8.51 -6.30
C ILE A 307 22.73 9.86 -6.26
N SER A 308 24.07 9.80 -6.32
CA SER A 308 24.96 10.96 -6.37
C SER A 308 25.64 11.07 -7.72
N TYR A 309 25.58 12.25 -8.36
CA TYR A 309 26.11 12.47 -9.71
C TYR A 309 26.59 13.90 -9.93
N ALA A 310 27.43 14.11 -10.94
CA ALA A 310 27.86 15.46 -11.34
C ALA A 310 26.75 16.12 -12.20
N ARG A 311 26.13 17.19 -11.71
CA ARG A 311 25.04 17.91 -12.39
C ARG A 311 25.51 18.72 -13.59
N THR A 312 26.71 19.28 -13.46
CA THR A 312 27.30 20.13 -14.49
C THR A 312 28.68 19.66 -14.84
N THR A 313 29.12 19.89 -16.04
CA THR A 313 30.48 19.72 -16.51
C THR A 313 31.40 20.82 -15.98
N ALA A 314 32.70 20.73 -16.20
CA ALA A 314 33.68 21.70 -15.70
C ALA A 314 33.46 23.11 -16.27
N ASP A 315 32.86 23.22 -17.45
CA ASP A 315 32.49 24.48 -18.11
C ASP A 315 31.06 25.00 -17.74
N GLY A 316 30.44 24.37 -16.72
CA GLY A 316 29.15 24.79 -16.16
C GLY A 316 27.92 24.38 -16.96
N ARG A 317 28.06 23.59 -18.05
CA ARG A 317 26.92 23.08 -18.81
C ARG A 317 26.25 21.90 -18.11
N PRO A 318 24.97 21.59 -18.37
CA PRO A 318 24.34 20.38 -17.88
C PRO A 318 25.14 19.13 -18.24
N SER A 319 25.41 18.27 -17.24
CA SER A 319 26.15 17.04 -17.45
C SER A 319 25.27 15.94 -18.07
N PRO A 320 25.81 15.11 -18.96
CA PRO A 320 25.11 13.91 -19.42
C PRO A 320 24.81 12.93 -18.29
N ASP A 321 25.53 12.97 -17.19
CA ASP A 321 25.30 12.16 -15.98
C ASP A 321 23.92 12.38 -15.40
N ALA A 322 23.33 13.59 -15.59
CA ALA A 322 22.00 13.93 -15.10
C ALA A 322 20.89 13.11 -15.79
N THR A 323 21.00 12.91 -17.11
CA THR A 323 20.05 12.08 -17.86
C THR A 323 20.16 10.61 -17.43
N ILE A 324 21.39 10.12 -17.27
CA ILE A 324 21.65 8.76 -16.82
C ILE A 324 21.12 8.53 -15.39
N ALA A 325 21.36 9.48 -14.50
CA ALA A 325 20.85 9.42 -13.13
C ALA A 325 19.31 9.38 -13.07
N ALA A 326 18.64 10.16 -13.95
CA ALA A 326 17.19 10.16 -14.05
C ALA A 326 16.64 8.82 -14.61
N THR A 327 17.26 8.25 -15.62
CA THR A 327 16.89 6.94 -16.16
C THR A 327 17.08 5.84 -15.12
N LEU A 328 18.25 5.80 -14.46
CA LEU A 328 18.54 4.85 -13.40
C LEU A 328 17.54 4.95 -12.24
N LYS A 329 17.17 6.17 -11.85
CA LYS A 329 16.12 6.40 -10.87
C LYS A 329 14.80 5.78 -11.31
N GLN A 330 14.38 6.03 -12.55
CA GLN A 330 13.14 5.49 -13.08
C GLN A 330 13.13 3.95 -13.06
N ASP A 331 14.19 3.30 -13.56
CA ASP A 331 14.30 1.85 -13.61
C ASP A 331 14.25 1.22 -12.20
N LEU A 332 14.89 1.85 -11.21
CA LEU A 332 14.85 1.38 -9.82
C LEU A 332 13.49 1.65 -9.15
N GLU A 333 12.83 2.75 -9.49
CA GLU A 333 11.47 3.05 -9.01
C GLU A 333 10.42 2.12 -9.61
N GLU A 334 10.59 1.67 -10.86
CA GLU A 334 9.75 0.64 -11.49
C GLU A 334 9.81 -0.71 -10.74
N LEU A 335 10.95 -1.01 -10.10
CA LEU A 335 11.08 -2.16 -9.20
C LEU A 335 10.49 -1.93 -7.80
N GLY A 336 9.87 -0.78 -7.57
CA GLY A 336 9.29 -0.42 -6.27
C GLY A 336 10.31 0.02 -5.22
N LEU A 337 11.53 0.38 -5.62
CA LEU A 337 12.54 0.90 -4.72
C LEU A 337 12.36 2.41 -4.53
N ASP A 338 12.57 2.89 -3.31
CA ASP A 338 12.55 4.32 -3.02
C ASP A 338 13.91 4.94 -3.37
N VAL A 339 13.93 5.90 -4.32
CA VAL A 339 15.17 6.45 -4.87
C VAL A 339 15.16 7.97 -4.76
N TRP A 340 16.18 8.49 -4.11
CA TRP A 340 16.40 9.93 -4.03
C TRP A 340 17.47 10.39 -5.02
N LEU A 341 17.13 11.45 -5.74
CA LEU A 341 18.01 12.13 -6.68
C LEU A 341 17.87 13.64 -6.43
N ASP A 342 18.97 14.34 -6.14
CA ASP A 342 18.91 15.78 -6.01
C ASP A 342 18.74 16.45 -7.38
N THR A 343 17.50 16.89 -7.67
CA THR A 343 17.14 17.60 -8.91
C THR A 343 17.06 19.11 -8.72
N LYS A 344 17.01 19.60 -7.47
CA LYS A 344 16.89 21.04 -7.15
C LYS A 344 18.27 21.66 -7.17
N GLY A 345 18.71 22.14 -8.32
CA GLY A 345 19.97 22.89 -8.44
C GLY A 345 20.01 24.10 -7.52
N GLY A 346 20.98 24.14 -6.63
CA GLY A 346 21.66 25.22 -5.94
C GLY A 346 21.13 26.65 -5.82
N VAL A 347 19.84 26.95 -5.98
CA VAL A 347 19.30 28.32 -5.83
C VAL A 347 19.06 28.68 -4.35
N GLN A 348 19.11 27.70 -3.45
CA GLN A 348 19.12 27.92 -1.99
C GLN A 348 20.39 27.31 -1.38
N ALA A 349 21.55 27.79 -1.83
CA ALA A 349 22.83 27.46 -1.22
C ALA A 349 22.91 28.11 0.17
N GLY A 350 22.94 27.26 1.21
CA GLY A 350 23.09 27.70 2.60
C GLY A 350 23.17 26.49 3.53
N GLU A 351 23.46 26.75 4.80
CA GLU A 351 23.58 25.77 5.87
C GLU A 351 22.38 24.79 5.95
N LEU A 352 21.19 25.25 5.59
CA LEU A 352 19.96 24.44 5.57
C LEU A 352 20.03 23.32 4.53
N TRP A 353 20.57 23.59 3.35
CA TRP A 353 20.68 22.61 2.26
C TRP A 353 21.75 21.54 2.54
N GLU A 354 22.89 21.95 3.10
CA GLU A 354 23.95 21.01 3.51
C GLU A 354 23.46 20.07 4.63
N ALA A 355 22.69 20.62 5.58
CA ALA A 355 22.04 19.81 6.62
C ALA A 355 21.04 18.81 6.05
N GLU A 356 20.30 19.17 4.98
CA GLU A 356 19.36 18.30 4.27
C GLU A 356 20.09 17.13 3.58
N ILE A 357 21.12 17.39 2.81
CA ILE A 357 21.93 16.32 2.17
C ILE A 357 22.53 15.39 3.21
N ARG A 358 23.13 15.91 4.25
CA ARG A 358 23.71 15.15 5.34
C ARG A 358 22.66 14.24 6.01
N ARG A 359 21.45 14.77 6.23
CA ARG A 359 20.32 14.02 6.79
C ARG A 359 19.89 12.90 5.85
N ASN A 360 19.77 13.18 4.56
CA ASN A 360 19.38 12.19 3.54
C ASN A 360 20.42 11.07 3.40
N ILE A 361 21.72 11.41 3.36
CA ILE A 361 22.78 10.43 3.38
C ILE A 361 22.76 9.58 4.66
N ASN A 362 22.42 10.15 5.82
CA ASN A 362 22.31 9.41 7.07
C ASN A 362 21.09 8.46 7.12
N ARG A 363 20.08 8.66 6.29
CA ARG A 363 18.86 7.86 6.25
C ARG A 363 18.84 6.83 5.12
N CYS A 364 19.61 7.03 4.05
CA CYS A 364 19.60 6.10 2.93
C CYS A 364 20.13 4.72 3.30
N GLY A 365 19.58 3.66 2.71
CA GLY A 365 20.05 2.30 2.88
C GLY A 365 21.23 1.95 1.99
N LEU A 366 21.24 2.49 0.76
CA LEU A 366 22.33 2.37 -0.20
C LEU A 366 22.70 3.74 -0.78
N PHE A 367 23.97 3.96 -1.01
CA PHE A 367 24.52 5.14 -1.68
C PHE A 367 25.14 4.73 -3.01
N LEU A 368 24.64 5.25 -4.13
CA LEU A 368 25.06 4.93 -5.50
C LEU A 368 25.79 6.15 -6.11
N PRO A 369 27.12 6.29 -5.96
CA PRO A 369 27.87 7.31 -6.67
C PRO A 369 28.06 6.93 -8.13
N LEU A 370 27.66 7.82 -9.05
CA LEU A 370 27.92 7.66 -10.48
C LEU A 370 29.33 8.14 -10.79
N LEU A 371 30.13 7.23 -11.35
CA LEU A 371 31.51 7.46 -11.74
C LEU A 371 31.59 7.67 -13.27
N SER A 372 32.12 8.81 -13.69
CA SER A 372 32.23 9.22 -15.11
C SER A 372 33.46 10.07 -15.34
N ALA A 373 33.80 10.30 -16.60
CA ALA A 373 34.80 11.29 -16.98
C ALA A 373 34.45 12.68 -16.42
N THR A 374 33.17 13.02 -16.32
CA THR A 374 32.71 14.30 -15.73
C THR A 374 33.05 14.36 -14.25
N THR A 375 32.77 13.33 -13.47
CA THR A 375 33.09 13.30 -12.06
C THR A 375 34.58 13.29 -11.81
N GLU A 376 35.39 12.65 -12.65
CA GLU A 376 36.85 12.66 -12.55
C GLU A 376 37.46 14.02 -12.90
N SER A 377 36.93 14.73 -13.91
CA SER A 377 37.48 16.01 -14.39
C SER A 377 37.24 17.18 -13.42
N ARG A 378 36.31 17.06 -12.45
CA ARG A 378 35.92 18.14 -11.57
C ARG A 378 36.55 17.99 -10.18
N ASP A 379 37.31 19.01 -9.76
CA ASP A 379 37.86 19.12 -8.40
C ASP A 379 36.80 19.47 -7.38
N GLU A 380 35.81 20.28 -7.77
CA GLU A 380 34.78 20.83 -6.92
C GLU A 380 33.38 20.46 -7.44
N GLY A 381 32.43 20.32 -6.53
CA GLY A 381 31.03 20.10 -6.81
C GLY A 381 30.32 19.47 -5.64
N PHE A 382 29.01 19.62 -5.59
CA PHE A 382 28.20 19.13 -4.48
C PHE A 382 28.32 17.60 -4.29
N PHE A 383 28.44 16.87 -5.37
CA PHE A 383 28.67 15.41 -5.33
C PHE A 383 29.92 15.04 -4.52
N ARG A 384 30.96 15.89 -4.49
CA ARG A 384 32.16 15.66 -3.66
C ARG A 384 31.82 15.74 -2.16
N THR A 385 30.99 16.68 -1.76
CA THR A 385 30.48 16.80 -0.38
C THR A 385 29.64 15.60 -0.02
N GLU A 386 28.76 15.16 -0.91
CA GLU A 386 27.96 13.95 -0.74
C GLU A 386 28.83 12.70 -0.56
N TRP A 387 29.87 12.56 -1.39
CA TRP A 387 30.83 11.46 -1.30
C TRP A 387 31.58 11.46 0.04
N ALA A 388 32.03 12.62 0.50
CA ALA A 388 32.71 12.74 1.80
C ALA A 388 31.78 12.33 2.97
N TYR A 389 30.50 12.72 2.92
CA TYR A 389 29.52 12.30 3.93
C TYR A 389 29.22 10.80 3.86
N ALA A 390 29.12 10.22 2.67
CA ALA A 390 28.88 8.79 2.49
C ALA A 390 30.07 7.95 3.01
N VAL A 391 31.30 8.35 2.71
CA VAL A 391 32.53 7.68 3.22
C VAL A 391 32.56 7.75 4.75
N ARG A 392 32.29 8.92 5.34
CA ARG A 392 32.26 9.08 6.81
C ARG A 392 31.21 8.16 7.43
N ARG A 393 30.02 8.09 6.85
CA ARG A 393 28.96 7.20 7.34
C ARG A 393 29.34 5.72 7.16
N ASN A 394 29.94 5.36 6.06
CA ASN A 394 30.40 3.98 5.82
C ASN A 394 31.36 3.51 6.91
N GLY A 395 32.24 4.39 7.39
CA GLY A 395 33.17 4.09 8.49
C GLY A 395 32.49 3.93 9.87
N THR A 396 31.21 4.29 10.02
CA THR A 396 30.47 4.10 11.30
C THR A 396 29.81 2.72 11.43
N PHE A 397 29.76 1.94 10.35
CA PHE A 397 29.18 0.60 10.41
C PHE A 397 30.15 -0.40 11.05
N THR A 398 29.74 -1.02 12.14
CA THR A 398 30.55 -1.97 12.93
C THR A 398 30.59 -3.39 12.38
N GLY A 399 29.93 -3.68 11.26
CA GLY A 399 29.87 -5.02 10.65
C GLY A 399 30.57 -5.06 9.28
N ALA A 400 31.51 -5.99 9.10
CA ALA A 400 32.31 -6.14 7.88
C ALA A 400 31.53 -6.46 6.59
N ASN A 401 30.21 -6.67 6.65
CA ASN A 401 29.40 -7.17 5.53
C ASN A 401 28.15 -6.33 5.20
N ARG A 402 28.09 -5.05 5.59
CA ARG A 402 26.96 -4.19 5.16
C ARG A 402 27.40 -3.38 3.93
N PRO A 403 27.00 -3.75 2.71
CA PRO A 403 27.26 -2.93 1.55
C PRO A 403 26.40 -1.65 1.66
N PHE A 404 27.07 -0.50 1.81
CA PHE A 404 26.42 0.79 1.85
C PHE A 404 26.71 1.61 0.60
N ILE A 405 27.96 1.61 0.16
CA ILE A 405 28.41 2.33 -1.04
C ILE A 405 28.53 1.33 -2.19
N VAL A 406 27.80 1.58 -3.28
CA VAL A 406 27.84 0.77 -4.51
C VAL A 406 28.16 1.69 -5.69
N PRO A 407 29.44 1.84 -6.06
CA PRO A 407 29.87 2.70 -7.16
C PRO A 407 29.36 2.17 -8.51
N ILE A 408 28.93 3.07 -9.40
CA ILE A 408 28.42 2.75 -10.72
C ILE A 408 29.22 3.51 -11.77
N ALA A 409 29.97 2.81 -12.62
CA ALA A 409 30.63 3.40 -13.78
C ALA A 409 29.62 3.53 -14.93
N ILE A 410 29.32 4.77 -15.33
CA ILE A 410 28.28 5.08 -16.32
C ILE A 410 28.83 5.40 -17.72
N ASP A 411 30.12 5.42 -17.88
CA ASP A 411 30.77 5.58 -19.16
C ASP A 411 31.88 4.52 -19.35
N ARG A 412 32.61 4.60 -20.44
CA ARG A 412 33.71 3.66 -20.77
C ARG A 412 35.03 4.02 -20.12
N THR A 413 35.07 5.01 -19.25
CA THR A 413 36.28 5.44 -18.58
C THR A 413 36.76 4.34 -17.60
N ASN A 414 38.03 4.06 -17.62
CA ASN A 414 38.59 3.08 -16.71
C ASN A 414 38.65 3.62 -15.28
N THR A 415 37.73 3.16 -14.44
CA THR A 415 37.63 3.58 -13.03
C THR A 415 38.87 3.28 -12.21
N GLY A 416 39.69 2.31 -12.63
CA GLY A 416 40.97 1.99 -12.00
C GLY A 416 42.04 3.10 -12.13
N THR A 417 41.87 4.01 -13.08
CA THR A 417 42.77 5.17 -13.30
C THR A 417 42.28 6.44 -12.66
N PHE A 418 41.10 6.45 -12.01
CA PHE A 418 40.54 7.63 -11.34
C PHE A 418 41.43 8.05 -10.16
N GLY A 419 41.90 9.28 -10.19
CA GLY A 419 42.74 9.87 -9.15
C GLY A 419 41.94 10.60 -8.07
N ARG A 420 40.73 11.03 -8.41
CA ARG A 420 39.89 11.90 -7.56
C ARG A 420 38.69 11.21 -6.91
N VAL A 421 38.57 9.90 -7.11
CA VAL A 421 37.54 9.06 -6.46
C VAL A 421 38.08 8.57 -5.12
N PRO A 422 37.29 8.60 -4.03
CA PRO A 422 37.66 8.06 -2.73
C PRO A 422 38.15 6.60 -2.82
N GLU A 423 39.15 6.26 -2.02
CA GLU A 423 39.72 4.87 -2.01
C GLU A 423 38.66 3.83 -1.61
N GLU A 424 37.70 4.21 -0.76
CA GLU A 424 36.59 3.35 -0.34
C GLU A 424 35.70 2.93 -1.52
N PHE A 425 35.58 3.78 -2.55
CA PHE A 425 34.83 3.45 -3.76
C PHE A 425 35.61 2.51 -4.67
N LYS A 426 36.96 2.57 -4.66
CA LYS A 426 37.81 1.69 -5.41
C LYS A 426 37.90 0.30 -4.76
N ALA A 427 37.79 0.24 -3.43
CA ALA A 427 37.79 -1.03 -2.69
C ALA A 427 36.54 -1.87 -2.97
N THR A 428 35.48 -1.25 -3.46
CA THR A 428 34.23 -1.93 -3.87
C THR A 428 34.21 -2.06 -5.39
N GLN A 429 34.05 -3.27 -5.93
CA GLN A 429 33.94 -3.45 -7.37
C GLN A 429 32.75 -2.64 -7.94
N ALA A 430 33.06 -1.63 -8.75
CA ALA A 430 32.06 -0.80 -9.40
C ALA A 430 31.20 -1.64 -10.37
N ALA A 431 29.90 -1.42 -10.36
CA ALA A 431 29.02 -1.92 -11.40
C ALA A 431 29.24 -1.09 -12.68
N ALA A 432 29.38 -1.75 -13.82
CA ALA A 432 29.53 -1.07 -15.09
C ALA A 432 28.17 -0.99 -15.79
N LEU A 433 27.71 0.22 -16.03
CA LEU A 433 26.49 0.53 -16.79
C LEU A 433 26.81 1.53 -17.91
N PRO A 434 27.54 1.12 -18.97
CA PRO A 434 27.89 2.01 -20.07
C PRO A 434 26.62 2.65 -20.66
N GLU A 435 26.64 3.98 -20.78
CA GLU A 435 25.50 4.77 -21.25
C GLU A 435 24.27 4.71 -20.28
N GLY A 436 24.47 4.25 -19.02
CA GLY A 436 23.43 4.19 -17.99
C GLY A 436 22.34 3.16 -18.22
N ARG A 437 22.53 2.24 -19.16
CA ARG A 437 21.54 1.18 -19.43
C ARG A 437 21.61 0.12 -18.36
N THR A 438 20.51 -0.04 -17.63
CA THR A 438 20.37 -1.08 -16.62
C THR A 438 20.26 -2.47 -17.26
N THR A 439 20.84 -3.47 -16.61
CA THR A 439 20.69 -4.88 -17.01
C THR A 439 19.86 -5.62 -15.96
N PRO A 440 19.18 -6.70 -16.33
CA PRO A 440 18.43 -7.50 -15.35
C PRO A 440 19.31 -7.95 -14.17
N GLU A 441 20.56 -8.34 -14.41
CA GLU A 441 21.51 -8.80 -13.38
C GLU A 441 21.87 -7.65 -12.42
N PHE A 442 22.03 -6.43 -12.93
CA PHE A 442 22.28 -5.25 -12.10
C PHE A 442 21.08 -4.96 -11.21
N LEU A 443 19.88 -4.96 -11.77
CA LEU A 443 18.64 -4.70 -11.05
C LEU A 443 18.39 -5.75 -9.95
N GLU A 444 18.58 -7.03 -10.23
CA GLU A 444 18.52 -8.12 -9.25
C GLU A 444 19.54 -7.94 -8.13
N ARG A 445 20.78 -7.55 -8.48
CA ARG A 445 21.84 -7.27 -7.50
C ARG A 445 21.45 -6.13 -6.56
N ILE A 446 20.95 -4.99 -7.08
CA ILE A 446 20.52 -3.86 -6.25
C ILE A 446 19.36 -4.27 -5.35
N LEU A 447 18.36 -4.98 -5.89
CA LEU A 447 17.23 -5.49 -5.12
C LEU A 447 17.70 -6.40 -3.97
N SER A 448 18.62 -7.32 -4.24
CA SER A 448 19.21 -8.20 -3.23
C SER A 448 19.92 -7.42 -2.11
N LEU A 449 20.70 -6.39 -2.46
CA LEU A 449 21.38 -5.52 -1.51
C LEU A 449 20.41 -4.73 -0.63
N VAL A 450 19.36 -4.13 -1.22
CA VAL A 450 18.30 -3.43 -0.47
C VAL A 450 17.61 -4.39 0.51
N MET A 451 17.30 -5.61 0.07
CA MET A 451 16.70 -6.63 0.93
C MET A 451 17.63 -7.05 2.08
N ALA A 452 18.94 -7.13 1.84
CA ALA A 452 19.93 -7.44 2.87
C ALA A 452 20.01 -6.32 3.92
N VAL A 453 20.04 -5.05 3.48
CA VAL A 453 20.02 -3.87 4.37
C VAL A 453 18.77 -3.88 5.24
N ARG A 454 17.59 -4.05 4.64
CA ARG A 454 16.31 -4.08 5.37
C ARG A 454 16.24 -5.22 6.39
N ARG A 455 16.85 -6.39 6.11
CA ARG A 455 16.94 -7.51 7.06
C ARG A 455 17.85 -7.21 8.26
N GLN A 456 18.97 -6.52 8.02
CA GLN A 456 19.90 -6.14 9.10
C GLN A 456 19.31 -5.07 10.02
N GLU A 457 18.62 -4.06 9.47
CA GLU A 457 17.92 -3.04 10.23
C GLU A 457 16.84 -3.63 11.14
N ARG A 458 16.14 -4.67 10.66
CA ARG A 458 15.16 -5.42 11.47
C ARG A 458 15.77 -6.25 12.61
N ARG A 459 17.05 -6.62 12.56
CA ARG A 459 17.74 -7.40 13.60
C ARG A 459 18.41 -6.51 14.65
N SER A 460 18.52 -5.23 14.38
CA SER A 460 19.18 -4.24 15.26
C SER A 460 18.18 -3.44 16.10
N ILE A 461 16.90 -3.72 15.94
CA ILE A 461 15.76 -3.25 16.72
C ILE A 461 15.25 -4.41 17.59
#